data_74b5fb4657439f4018205554095e1828
#
_entry.id   74b5fb4657439f4018205554095e1828
#
_cell.length_a   1.000
_cell.length_b   1.000
_cell.length_c   1.000
_cell.angle_alpha   90.00
_cell.angle_beta   90.00
_cell.angle_gamma   90.00
#
_symmetry.space_group_name_H-M   'P 1'
#
loop_
_entity.id
_entity.type
_entity.pdbx_description
1 polymer ?
#
loop_
_entity_poly.entity_id
_entity_poly.type
_entity_poly.pdbx_seq_one_letter_code
_entity_poly.pdbx_strand_id
1 'polypeptide(L)'
;GNEPAHDSSREDHRERVLGWLRELAESGETGKGFPSEYGGEDAVDRSVVSFETLAFGDLSLLVKVGVQFGLFGGAILHLGSERHHEEYLPRLIRAELLGCFAMTETGHGSNVQEVGTTATYDPETQEFVIHTPGEQCRKDYIGNAARDGHMAAVFCQLITGDSDETRGVHCVLVPIRDEQGNPMPGVEISDCGAKLGLDGVDNGRLTFDQVRVPRENLLDRYAQVAEDGTYTSSIENPTKRFFTMLGTLVQGRVSVCGAAINATKVAQVVAVRHGLERRQFGPPGADEEATLMTYRTHQRRLLPDLAKTYALHFAQEGLVRDLHAVFNDDDGDDRRRRELETLAAGLKAIATWHATHTIQQCREACGGAGYLRGNRFAALKADTDVFTTFEGDNTVLLQLVAKGMLTGYRGEFEELNTLGIAAFVAANVVERFVE
;
A
#
# COMPACT_ATOMS: atom_id res chain seq x y z
N GLY A 1 -24.92 7.28 -1.57
CA GLY A 1 -23.68 7.57 -0.86
C GLY A 1 -23.14 6.31 -0.23
N ASN A 2 -21.84 6.11 -0.30
CA ASN A 2 -21.11 4.93 0.20
C ASN A 2 -21.04 4.94 1.74
N GLU A 3 -22.17 4.87 2.43
CA GLU A 3 -22.17 4.74 3.88
C GLU A 3 -21.89 3.29 4.28
N PRO A 4 -20.95 3.06 5.23
CA PRO A 4 -20.70 1.73 5.76
C PRO A 4 -21.98 1.17 6.35
N ALA A 5 -22.44 0.02 5.91
CA ALA A 5 -23.61 -0.61 6.49
C ALA A 5 -23.22 -1.24 7.83
N HIS A 6 -23.74 -0.68 8.90
CA HIS A 6 -23.38 -1.01 10.27
C HIS A 6 -23.83 -2.42 10.73
N ASP A 7 -24.76 -3.08 10.00
CA ASP A 7 -25.36 -4.36 10.37
C ASP A 7 -25.28 -5.44 9.29
N SER A 8 -24.39 -5.28 8.29
CA SER A 8 -24.23 -6.29 7.24
C SER A 8 -23.26 -7.39 7.65
N SER A 9 -23.48 -8.59 7.11
CA SER A 9 -22.51 -9.67 7.20
C SER A 9 -21.19 -9.28 6.47
N ARG A 10 -20.10 -9.98 6.77
CA ARG A 10 -18.83 -9.81 6.06
C ARG A 10 -18.98 -10.02 4.54
N GLU A 11 -19.78 -11.02 4.16
CA GLU A 11 -20.00 -11.33 2.75
C GLU A 11 -20.81 -10.24 2.04
N ASP A 12 -21.84 -9.68 2.68
CA ASP A 12 -22.59 -8.54 2.14
C ASP A 12 -21.70 -7.29 2.00
N HIS A 13 -20.75 -7.10 2.93
CA HIS A 13 -19.80 -5.99 2.83
C HIS A 13 -18.85 -6.19 1.66
N ARG A 14 -18.30 -7.39 1.47
CA ARG A 14 -17.45 -7.75 0.32
C ARG A 14 -18.18 -7.54 -1.01
N GLU A 15 -19.43 -7.96 -1.11
CA GLU A 15 -20.24 -7.79 -2.31
C GLU A 15 -20.46 -6.31 -2.66
N ARG A 16 -20.80 -5.49 -1.67
CA ARG A 16 -20.93 -4.04 -1.87
C ARG A 16 -19.64 -3.38 -2.28
N VAL A 17 -18.54 -3.73 -1.63
CA VAL A 17 -17.21 -3.18 -1.96
C VAL A 17 -16.83 -3.51 -3.40
N LEU A 18 -17.12 -4.74 -3.87
CA LEU A 18 -16.93 -5.10 -5.27
C LEU A 18 -17.85 -4.30 -6.21
N GLY A 19 -19.11 -4.11 -5.84
CA GLY A 19 -20.04 -3.28 -6.60
C GLY A 19 -19.54 -1.84 -6.75
N TRP A 20 -19.12 -1.21 -5.65
CA TRP A 20 -18.57 0.16 -5.69
C TRP A 20 -17.27 0.27 -6.50
N LEU A 21 -16.40 -0.77 -6.44
CA LEU A 21 -15.18 -0.80 -7.26
C LEU A 21 -15.55 -0.81 -8.76
N ARG A 22 -16.56 -1.58 -9.18
CA ARG A 22 -17.06 -1.60 -10.55
C ARG A 22 -17.67 -0.27 -10.97
N GLU A 23 -18.45 0.38 -10.10
CA GLU A 23 -19.00 1.73 -10.34
C GLU A 23 -17.86 2.76 -10.56
N LEU A 24 -16.77 2.67 -9.78
CA LEU A 24 -15.58 3.53 -9.99
C LEU A 24 -14.92 3.24 -11.35
N ALA A 25 -14.83 1.98 -11.75
CA ALA A 25 -14.28 1.62 -13.05
C ALA A 25 -15.16 2.14 -14.22
N GLU A 26 -16.47 2.00 -14.11
CA GLU A 26 -17.43 2.54 -15.08
C GLU A 26 -17.35 4.07 -15.19
N SER A 27 -17.04 4.78 -14.10
CA SER A 27 -16.89 6.24 -14.10
C SER A 27 -15.53 6.73 -14.66
N GLY A 28 -14.58 5.82 -14.96
CA GLY A 28 -13.23 6.13 -15.43
C GLY A 28 -12.24 6.52 -14.33
N GLU A 29 -12.66 6.58 -13.05
CA GLU A 29 -11.79 6.99 -11.93
C GLU A 29 -10.57 6.09 -11.75
N THR A 30 -10.65 4.83 -12.13
CA THR A 30 -9.63 3.80 -11.97
C THR A 30 -8.50 3.87 -12.99
N GLY A 31 -8.72 4.56 -14.11
CA GLY A 31 -7.75 4.71 -15.22
C GLY A 31 -6.74 5.85 -15.03
N LYS A 32 -6.98 6.78 -14.11
CA LYS A 32 -6.22 8.05 -14.02
C LYS A 32 -4.70 7.90 -13.98
N GLY A 33 -4.18 6.93 -13.25
CA GLY A 33 -2.74 6.71 -13.09
C GLY A 33 -2.09 5.83 -14.16
N PHE A 34 -2.86 5.32 -15.11
CA PHE A 34 -2.35 4.46 -16.19
C PHE A 34 -2.11 5.26 -17.47
N PRO A 35 -1.26 4.74 -18.39
CA PRO A 35 -1.00 5.42 -19.66
C PRO A 35 -2.26 5.55 -20.52
N SER A 36 -2.35 6.69 -21.20
CA SER A 36 -3.50 7.02 -22.07
C SER A 36 -3.64 6.08 -23.27
N GLU A 37 -2.52 5.53 -23.77
CA GLU A 37 -2.51 4.52 -24.84
C GLU A 37 -3.25 3.22 -24.50
N TYR A 38 -3.36 2.89 -23.18
CA TYR A 38 -4.09 1.71 -22.68
C TYR A 38 -5.44 2.06 -22.04
N GLY A 39 -5.92 3.30 -22.22
CA GLY A 39 -7.21 3.76 -21.70
C GLY A 39 -7.15 4.49 -20.37
N GLY A 40 -5.96 4.94 -19.95
CA GLY A 40 -5.74 5.78 -18.76
C GLY A 40 -5.72 7.28 -19.09
N GLU A 41 -5.15 8.07 -18.15
CA GLU A 41 -5.07 9.55 -18.28
C GLU A 41 -3.67 10.13 -18.03
N ASP A 42 -2.63 9.31 -17.81
CA ASP A 42 -1.24 9.72 -17.46
C ASP A 42 -1.17 10.65 -16.23
N ALA A 43 -2.11 10.54 -15.29
CA ALA A 43 -2.29 11.47 -14.18
C ALA A 43 -2.08 10.80 -12.83
N VAL A 44 -0.82 10.46 -12.50
CA VAL A 44 -0.45 9.75 -11.26
C VAL A 44 -0.85 10.54 -10.02
N ASP A 45 -0.66 11.86 -9.99
CA ASP A 45 -1.06 12.75 -8.89
C ASP A 45 -2.58 12.71 -8.66
N ARG A 46 -3.38 12.81 -9.72
CA ARG A 46 -4.85 12.71 -9.64
C ARG A 46 -5.31 11.33 -9.18
N SER A 47 -4.60 10.27 -9.58
CA SER A 47 -4.86 8.91 -9.10
C SER A 47 -4.68 8.80 -7.59
N VAL A 48 -3.59 9.36 -7.03
CA VAL A 48 -3.35 9.37 -5.58
C VAL A 48 -4.43 10.17 -4.85
N VAL A 49 -4.81 11.36 -5.34
CA VAL A 49 -5.87 12.19 -4.73
C VAL A 49 -7.22 11.48 -4.77
N SER A 50 -7.58 10.83 -5.90
CA SER A 50 -8.80 10.03 -6.00
C SER A 50 -8.80 8.89 -4.99
N PHE A 51 -7.69 8.16 -4.87
CA PHE A 51 -7.53 7.08 -3.90
C PHE A 51 -7.70 7.57 -2.46
N GLU A 52 -6.95 8.58 -2.02
CA GLU A 52 -7.01 9.05 -0.64
C GLU A 52 -8.37 9.67 -0.28
N THR A 53 -9.15 10.14 -1.28
CA THR A 53 -10.51 10.65 -1.09
C THR A 53 -11.48 9.53 -0.68
N LEU A 54 -11.26 8.29 -1.09
CA LEU A 54 -12.07 7.14 -0.68
C LEU A 54 -12.05 6.92 0.85
N ALA A 55 -11.02 7.41 1.54
CA ALA A 55 -10.92 7.32 3.00
C ALA A 55 -11.99 8.13 3.76
N PHE A 56 -12.67 9.06 3.11
CA PHE A 56 -13.87 9.70 3.69
C PHE A 56 -15.09 8.78 3.70
N GLY A 57 -15.09 7.76 2.85
CA GLY A 57 -16.13 6.75 2.72
C GLY A 57 -15.81 5.45 3.44
N ASP A 58 -15.59 4.38 2.68
CA ASP A 58 -15.33 3.02 3.18
C ASP A 58 -13.85 2.64 2.96
N LEU A 59 -13.16 2.26 4.04
CA LEU A 59 -11.74 1.91 3.99
C LEU A 59 -11.47 0.54 3.35
N SER A 60 -12.44 -0.36 3.35
CA SER A 60 -12.33 -1.62 2.61
C SER A 60 -12.37 -1.40 1.11
N LEU A 61 -13.23 -0.48 0.63
CA LEU A 61 -13.22 -0.05 -0.78
C LEU A 61 -11.87 0.56 -1.15
N LEU A 62 -11.37 1.48 -0.32
CA LEU A 62 -10.07 2.11 -0.54
C LEU A 62 -8.96 1.05 -0.69
N VAL A 63 -8.89 0.08 0.22
CA VAL A 63 -7.85 -0.96 0.18
C VAL A 63 -8.05 -1.89 -1.03
N LYS A 64 -9.29 -2.26 -1.37
CA LYS A 64 -9.57 -3.09 -2.55
C LYS A 64 -9.17 -2.39 -3.85
N VAL A 65 -9.42 -1.08 -3.97
CA VAL A 65 -8.93 -0.23 -5.08
C VAL A 65 -7.41 -0.21 -5.11
N GLY A 66 -6.75 -0.05 -3.96
CA GLY A 66 -5.29 -0.10 -3.85
C GLY A 66 -4.69 -1.44 -4.29
N VAL A 67 -5.30 -2.56 -3.88
CA VAL A 67 -4.87 -3.91 -4.30
C VAL A 67 -5.00 -4.09 -5.81
N GLN A 68 -6.17 -3.73 -6.36
CA GLN A 68 -6.48 -3.94 -7.76
C GLN A 68 -5.64 -3.05 -8.69
N PHE A 69 -5.65 -1.74 -8.48
CA PHE A 69 -5.06 -0.78 -9.40
C PHE A 69 -3.64 -0.37 -8.99
N GLY A 70 -3.38 -0.17 -7.69
CA GLY A 70 -2.08 0.24 -7.19
C GLY A 70 -1.05 -0.88 -7.14
N LEU A 71 -1.42 -2.06 -6.61
CA LEU A 71 -0.49 -3.16 -6.44
C LEU A 71 -0.47 -4.12 -7.64
N PHE A 72 -1.60 -4.76 -7.96
CA PHE A 72 -1.65 -5.68 -9.10
C PHE A 72 -1.44 -4.93 -10.43
N GLY A 73 -2.17 -3.85 -10.65
CA GLY A 73 -2.01 -3.00 -11.83
C GLY A 73 -0.64 -2.35 -11.90
N GLY A 74 -0.13 -1.86 -10.76
CA GLY A 74 1.22 -1.32 -10.65
C GLY A 74 2.31 -2.34 -10.96
N ALA A 75 2.16 -3.60 -10.54
CA ALA A 75 3.10 -4.67 -10.89
C ALA A 75 3.15 -4.88 -12.41
N ILE A 76 2.01 -4.96 -13.09
CA ILE A 76 1.94 -5.11 -14.55
C ILE A 76 2.56 -3.89 -15.25
N LEU A 77 2.19 -2.67 -14.83
CA LEU A 77 2.68 -1.43 -15.43
C LEU A 77 4.20 -1.26 -15.28
N HIS A 78 4.75 -1.51 -14.11
CA HIS A 78 6.13 -1.18 -13.81
C HIS A 78 7.11 -2.34 -13.99
N LEU A 79 6.66 -3.59 -13.90
CA LEU A 79 7.51 -4.78 -14.04
C LEU A 79 7.31 -5.50 -15.38
N GLY A 80 6.18 -5.25 -16.04
CA GLY A 80 5.86 -5.79 -17.36
C GLY A 80 6.52 -5.02 -18.50
N SER A 81 6.51 -5.62 -19.68
CA SER A 81 6.86 -5.00 -20.95
C SER A 81 5.61 -4.65 -21.75
N GLU A 82 5.76 -4.02 -22.91
CA GLU A 82 4.68 -3.55 -23.78
C GLU A 82 3.60 -4.60 -24.05
N ARG A 83 4.00 -5.86 -24.34
CA ARG A 83 3.03 -6.98 -24.54
C ARG A 83 2.12 -7.21 -23.33
N HIS A 84 2.64 -7.05 -22.09
CA HIS A 84 1.84 -7.20 -20.88
C HIS A 84 0.89 -6.00 -20.71
N HIS A 85 1.36 -4.81 -21.07
CA HIS A 85 0.53 -3.60 -21.00
C HIS A 85 -0.65 -3.70 -21.97
N GLU A 86 -0.40 -4.06 -23.24
CA GLU A 86 -1.43 -4.23 -24.27
C GLU A 86 -2.47 -5.29 -23.88
N GLU A 87 -2.02 -6.42 -23.33
CA GLU A 87 -2.90 -7.54 -22.99
C GLU A 87 -3.75 -7.29 -21.74
N TYR A 88 -3.14 -6.74 -20.67
CA TYR A 88 -3.77 -6.73 -19.35
C TYR A 88 -4.31 -5.36 -18.91
N LEU A 89 -3.65 -4.24 -19.22
CA LEU A 89 -4.04 -2.93 -18.67
C LEU A 89 -5.45 -2.50 -19.10
N PRO A 90 -5.89 -2.63 -20.36
CA PRO A 90 -7.24 -2.21 -20.74
C PRO A 90 -8.35 -2.96 -19.98
N ARG A 91 -8.18 -4.25 -19.75
CA ARG A 91 -9.14 -5.08 -19.00
C ARG A 91 -9.09 -4.80 -17.50
N LEU A 92 -7.88 -4.56 -16.97
CA LEU A 92 -7.63 -4.23 -15.59
C LEU A 92 -8.27 -2.88 -15.22
N ILE A 93 -8.06 -1.83 -16.02
CA ILE A 93 -8.61 -0.48 -15.81
C ILE A 93 -10.14 -0.52 -15.72
N ARG A 94 -10.80 -1.34 -16.54
CA ARG A 94 -12.26 -1.51 -16.54
C ARG A 94 -12.76 -2.51 -15.47
N ALA A 95 -11.90 -3.01 -14.60
CA ALA A 95 -12.21 -4.06 -13.62
C ALA A 95 -12.82 -5.34 -14.23
N GLU A 96 -12.52 -5.63 -15.49
CA GLU A 96 -12.86 -6.87 -16.19
C GLU A 96 -11.90 -8.00 -15.81
N LEU A 97 -10.66 -7.67 -15.46
CA LEU A 97 -9.65 -8.57 -14.90
C LEU A 97 -9.35 -8.14 -13.46
N LEU A 98 -9.87 -8.88 -12.50
CA LEU A 98 -9.54 -8.68 -11.09
C LEU A 98 -8.31 -9.52 -10.72
N GLY A 99 -7.37 -8.90 -10.02
CA GLY A 99 -6.10 -9.54 -9.70
C GLY A 99 -5.64 -9.36 -8.26
N CYS A 100 -4.60 -10.13 -7.94
CA CYS A 100 -3.97 -10.19 -6.63
C CYS A 100 -2.49 -9.80 -6.72
N PHE A 101 -1.96 -9.21 -5.65
CA PHE A 101 -0.53 -8.98 -5.48
C PHE A 101 0.01 -9.98 -4.45
N ALA A 102 0.56 -11.10 -4.93
CA ALA A 102 0.94 -12.25 -4.10
C ALA A 102 2.43 -12.23 -3.76
N MET A 103 2.85 -11.29 -2.89
CA MET A 103 4.23 -11.17 -2.42
C MET A 103 4.42 -11.83 -1.04
N THR A 104 3.70 -11.35 -0.02
CA THR A 104 3.85 -11.77 1.36
C THR A 104 3.59 -13.25 1.55
N GLU A 105 4.45 -13.91 2.33
CA GLU A 105 4.30 -15.30 2.76
C GLU A 105 4.07 -15.40 4.26
N THR A 106 3.53 -16.53 4.73
CA THR A 106 3.35 -16.80 6.15
C THR A 106 4.66 -16.61 6.92
N GLY A 107 5.81 -17.02 6.35
CA GLY A 107 7.14 -16.90 6.95
C GLY A 107 7.87 -15.58 6.65
N HIS A 108 7.45 -14.82 5.64
CA HIS A 108 8.17 -13.65 5.15
C HIS A 108 7.23 -12.47 4.86
N GLY A 109 7.02 -11.61 5.88
CA GLY A 109 6.24 -10.37 5.75
C GLY A 109 7.11 -9.15 5.46
N SER A 110 8.16 -8.93 6.24
CA SER A 110 9.11 -7.80 6.08
C SER A 110 10.31 -8.17 5.22
N ASN A 111 10.88 -9.37 5.40
CA ASN A 111 12.01 -9.85 4.59
C ASN A 111 11.50 -10.56 3.33
N VAL A 112 10.94 -9.79 2.41
CA VAL A 112 10.38 -10.31 1.15
C VAL A 112 11.42 -10.68 0.09
N GLN A 113 12.72 -10.48 0.35
CA GLN A 113 13.80 -11.04 -0.47
C GLN A 113 13.96 -12.56 -0.29
N GLU A 114 13.54 -13.07 0.86
CA GLU A 114 13.68 -14.49 1.23
C GLU A 114 12.38 -15.27 1.06
N VAL A 115 11.44 -14.77 0.21
CA VAL A 115 10.25 -15.56 -0.15
C VAL A 115 10.69 -16.93 -0.68
N GLY A 116 9.97 -17.97 -0.27
CA GLY A 116 10.36 -19.34 -0.58
C GLY A 116 9.56 -19.99 -1.72
N THR A 117 8.46 -19.37 -2.20
CA THR A 117 7.78 -19.81 -3.43
C THR A 117 8.77 -19.74 -4.59
N THR A 118 8.82 -20.77 -5.43
CA THR A 118 9.74 -20.88 -6.57
C THR A 118 9.00 -20.78 -7.91
N ALA A 119 9.71 -20.32 -8.94
CA ALA A 119 9.36 -20.44 -10.35
C ALA A 119 10.53 -21.07 -11.08
N THR A 120 10.43 -22.35 -11.42
CA THR A 120 11.47 -23.10 -12.14
C THR A 120 11.14 -23.14 -13.62
N TYR A 121 12.03 -22.69 -14.46
CA TYR A 121 11.85 -22.72 -15.91
C TYR A 121 12.12 -24.10 -16.48
N ASP A 122 11.19 -24.58 -17.29
CA ASP A 122 11.27 -25.84 -18.03
C ASP A 122 11.48 -25.54 -19.53
N PRO A 123 12.70 -25.72 -20.09
CA PRO A 123 12.97 -25.39 -21.49
C PRO A 123 12.29 -26.33 -22.48
N GLU A 124 11.89 -27.55 -22.07
CA GLU A 124 11.22 -28.47 -22.96
C GLU A 124 9.80 -28.05 -23.31
N THR A 125 9.10 -27.48 -22.30
CA THR A 125 7.71 -26.98 -22.45
C THR A 125 7.63 -25.48 -22.63
N GLN A 126 8.74 -24.76 -22.40
CA GLN A 126 8.81 -23.27 -22.34
C GLN A 126 7.84 -22.68 -21.32
N GLU A 127 7.74 -23.32 -20.16
CA GLU A 127 6.86 -22.92 -19.07
C GLU A 127 7.65 -22.67 -17.78
N PHE A 128 7.07 -21.85 -16.89
CA PHE A 128 7.48 -21.80 -15.49
C PHE A 128 6.62 -22.73 -14.65
N VAL A 129 7.25 -23.49 -13.78
CA VAL A 129 6.62 -24.32 -12.77
C VAL A 129 6.63 -23.57 -11.45
N ILE A 130 5.46 -23.10 -11.01
CA ILE A 130 5.29 -22.37 -9.76
C ILE A 130 5.01 -23.37 -8.64
N HIS A 131 5.79 -23.29 -7.56
CA HIS A 131 5.67 -24.24 -6.45
C HIS A 131 5.85 -23.56 -5.09
N THR A 132 4.99 -23.94 -4.14
CA THR A 132 5.07 -23.56 -2.73
C THR A 132 5.66 -24.73 -1.94
N PRO A 133 6.94 -24.72 -1.56
CA PRO A 133 7.61 -25.89 -0.99
C PRO A 133 7.18 -26.22 0.44
N GLY A 134 6.45 -25.37 1.12
CA GLY A 134 5.97 -25.62 2.48
C GLY A 134 5.07 -24.53 3.02
N GLU A 135 4.47 -24.75 4.18
CA GLU A 135 3.49 -23.83 4.80
C GLU A 135 4.05 -22.42 5.00
N GLN A 136 5.33 -22.28 5.35
CA GLN A 136 5.96 -20.97 5.55
C GLN A 136 6.06 -20.15 4.26
N CYS A 137 6.04 -20.83 3.10
CA CYS A 137 6.12 -20.21 1.77
C CYS A 137 4.73 -19.93 1.17
N ARG A 138 3.65 -20.31 1.87
CA ARG A 138 2.28 -20.02 1.45
C ARG A 138 2.07 -18.51 1.39
N LYS A 139 1.54 -18.00 0.27
CA LYS A 139 1.14 -16.62 0.14
C LYS A 139 -0.01 -16.34 1.11
N ASP A 140 0.13 -15.31 1.96
CA ASP A 140 -0.85 -15.02 3.03
C ASP A 140 -1.24 -13.56 3.03
N TYR A 141 -2.45 -13.27 3.53
CA TYR A 141 -3.05 -11.93 3.59
C TYR A 141 -3.33 -11.28 2.23
N ILE A 142 -3.41 -12.05 1.16
CA ILE A 142 -3.49 -11.55 -0.21
C ILE A 142 -4.89 -11.00 -0.52
N GLY A 143 -4.98 -9.68 -0.75
CA GLY A 143 -6.22 -9.04 -1.17
C GLY A 143 -6.72 -9.58 -2.51
N ASN A 144 -8.04 -9.65 -2.70
CA ASN A 144 -8.74 -10.27 -3.82
C ASN A 144 -8.57 -11.80 -3.96
N ALA A 145 -7.70 -12.45 -3.18
CA ALA A 145 -7.41 -13.87 -3.40
C ALA A 145 -8.52 -14.80 -2.92
N ALA A 146 -9.26 -14.46 -1.85
CA ALA A 146 -10.26 -15.36 -1.30
C ALA A 146 -11.45 -15.59 -2.23
N ARG A 147 -11.86 -14.57 -3.02
CA ARG A 147 -13.10 -14.61 -3.79
C ARG A 147 -13.01 -14.06 -5.20
N ASP A 148 -12.53 -12.83 -5.36
CA ASP A 148 -12.77 -12.03 -6.58
C ASP A 148 -11.64 -12.08 -7.61
N GLY A 149 -10.39 -12.37 -7.20
CA GLY A 149 -9.23 -12.36 -8.09
C GLY A 149 -9.16 -13.58 -9.01
N HIS A 150 -8.88 -13.35 -10.28
CA HIS A 150 -8.67 -14.40 -11.30
C HIS A 150 -7.21 -14.60 -11.66
N MET A 151 -6.37 -13.57 -11.46
CA MET A 151 -4.94 -13.57 -11.76
C MET A 151 -4.14 -13.13 -10.54
N ALA A 152 -2.99 -13.72 -10.30
CA ALA A 152 -2.06 -13.27 -9.26
C ALA A 152 -0.71 -12.86 -9.85
N ALA A 153 -0.20 -11.69 -9.47
CA ALA A 153 1.20 -11.32 -9.64
C ALA A 153 2.00 -11.97 -8.50
N VAL A 154 2.60 -13.12 -8.77
CA VAL A 154 3.28 -13.96 -7.78
C VAL A 154 4.75 -13.62 -7.74
N PHE A 155 5.22 -13.14 -6.58
CA PHE A 155 6.64 -12.94 -6.32
C PHE A 155 7.27 -14.23 -5.83
N CYS A 156 8.31 -14.69 -6.52
CA CYS A 156 8.92 -16.00 -6.33
C CYS A 156 10.41 -16.00 -6.65
N GLN A 157 11.16 -16.95 -6.12
CA GLN A 157 12.54 -17.19 -6.48
C GLN A 157 12.59 -17.81 -7.89
N LEU A 158 13.23 -17.13 -8.83
CA LEU A 158 13.38 -17.62 -10.19
C LEU A 158 14.56 -18.58 -10.29
N ILE A 159 14.33 -19.77 -10.86
CA ILE A 159 15.33 -20.80 -11.10
C ILE A 159 15.37 -21.07 -12.61
N THR A 160 16.58 -21.01 -13.21
CA THR A 160 16.80 -21.27 -14.63
C THR A 160 18.06 -22.10 -14.83
N GLY A 161 18.04 -23.06 -15.77
CA GLY A 161 19.17 -23.95 -16.05
C GLY A 161 19.26 -25.15 -15.11
N ASP A 162 20.35 -25.90 -15.19
CA ASP A 162 20.54 -27.19 -14.51
C ASP A 162 20.95 -27.09 -13.03
N SER A 163 21.03 -25.86 -12.46
CA SER A 163 21.39 -25.64 -11.07
C SER A 163 20.19 -25.13 -10.27
N ASP A 164 20.10 -25.54 -8.99
CA ASP A 164 19.10 -25.01 -8.04
C ASP A 164 19.41 -23.57 -7.59
N GLU A 165 20.38 -22.90 -8.19
CA GLU A 165 20.73 -21.52 -7.86
C GLU A 165 19.64 -20.57 -8.33
N THR A 166 19.11 -19.78 -7.38
CA THR A 166 18.12 -18.77 -7.68
C THR A 166 18.71 -17.52 -8.34
N ARG A 167 17.99 -16.98 -9.30
CA ARG A 167 18.24 -15.64 -9.89
C ARG A 167 17.72 -14.51 -8.99
N GLY A 168 17.17 -14.82 -7.81
CA GLY A 168 16.50 -13.92 -6.91
C GLY A 168 15.01 -13.75 -7.21
N VAL A 169 14.37 -12.85 -6.48
CA VAL A 169 12.91 -12.65 -6.59
C VAL A 169 12.54 -12.00 -7.92
N HIS A 170 11.56 -12.61 -8.58
CA HIS A 170 10.91 -12.11 -9.80
C HIS A 170 9.39 -12.17 -9.65
N CYS A 171 8.66 -11.56 -10.56
CA CYS A 171 7.20 -11.55 -10.56
C CYS A 171 6.66 -12.28 -11.79
N VAL A 172 5.80 -13.27 -11.56
CA VAL A 172 5.16 -14.09 -12.62
C VAL A 172 3.65 -13.95 -12.49
N LEU A 173 2.96 -13.73 -13.61
CA LEU A 173 1.49 -13.72 -13.66
C LEU A 173 0.97 -15.16 -13.66
N VAL A 174 0.17 -15.50 -12.66
CA VAL A 174 -0.39 -16.85 -12.49
C VAL A 174 -1.90 -16.78 -12.46
N PRO A 175 -2.61 -17.37 -13.44
CA PRO A 175 -4.05 -17.56 -13.33
C PRO A 175 -4.38 -18.40 -12.09
N ILE A 176 -5.26 -17.90 -11.23
CA ILE A 176 -5.66 -18.60 -10.00
C ILE A 176 -7.08 -19.13 -10.05
N ARG A 177 -7.92 -18.59 -10.95
CA ARG A 177 -9.29 -19.07 -11.20
C ARG A 177 -9.60 -19.10 -12.68
N ASP A 178 -10.47 -20.04 -13.04
CA ASP A 178 -11.09 -20.10 -14.38
C ASP A 178 -12.21 -19.05 -14.53
N GLU A 179 -12.83 -18.99 -15.71
CA GLU A 179 -13.94 -18.07 -15.98
C GLU A 179 -15.19 -18.34 -15.13
N GLN A 180 -15.34 -19.54 -14.59
CA GLN A 180 -16.42 -19.96 -13.71
C GLN A 180 -16.14 -19.67 -12.23
N GLY A 181 -14.91 -19.16 -11.92
CA GLY A 181 -14.47 -18.85 -10.56
C GLY A 181 -13.89 -20.04 -9.78
N ASN A 182 -13.71 -21.21 -10.42
CA ASN A 182 -13.07 -22.36 -9.78
C ASN A 182 -11.54 -22.18 -9.74
N PRO A 183 -10.87 -22.67 -8.67
CA PRO A 183 -9.41 -22.67 -8.65
C PRO A 183 -8.81 -23.42 -9.85
N MET A 184 -7.73 -22.86 -10.41
CA MET A 184 -6.96 -23.54 -11.45
C MET A 184 -6.30 -24.81 -10.91
N PRO A 185 -6.01 -25.81 -11.79
CA PRO A 185 -5.31 -27.02 -11.36
C PRO A 185 -3.98 -26.69 -10.64
N GLY A 186 -3.75 -27.31 -9.49
CA GLY A 186 -2.58 -27.08 -8.65
C GLY A 186 -2.62 -25.79 -7.81
N VAL A 187 -3.65 -24.97 -7.93
CA VAL A 187 -3.85 -23.78 -7.09
C VAL A 187 -4.82 -24.09 -5.96
N GLU A 188 -4.36 -23.95 -4.73
CA GLU A 188 -5.21 -24.03 -3.55
C GLU A 188 -5.47 -22.64 -2.98
N ILE A 189 -6.74 -22.32 -2.74
CA ILE A 189 -7.19 -21.01 -2.26
C ILE A 189 -7.99 -21.19 -0.97
N SER A 190 -7.65 -20.38 0.05
CA SER A 190 -8.43 -20.33 1.28
C SER A 190 -8.62 -18.90 1.77
N ASP A 191 -9.72 -18.65 2.50
CA ASP A 191 -10.03 -17.34 3.11
C ASP A 191 -9.19 -17.14 4.39
N CYS A 192 -8.73 -15.91 4.67
CA CYS A 192 -8.04 -15.59 5.91
C CYS A 192 -8.98 -15.63 7.15
N GLY A 193 -10.29 -15.65 6.96
CA GLY A 193 -11.26 -15.73 8.05
C GLY A 193 -11.57 -14.38 8.68
N ALA A 194 -11.86 -14.37 9.98
CA ALA A 194 -12.14 -13.17 10.75
C ALA A 194 -10.87 -12.33 10.92
N LYS A 195 -11.00 -11.02 10.75
CA LYS A 195 -9.88 -10.07 10.77
C LYS A 195 -10.11 -8.97 11.81
N LEU A 196 -9.08 -8.19 12.09
CA LEU A 196 -9.16 -7.01 12.95
C LEU A 196 -10.08 -5.94 12.35
N GLY A 197 -9.95 -5.71 11.03
CA GLY A 197 -10.69 -4.72 10.26
C GLY A 197 -10.61 -5.01 8.76
N LEU A 198 -11.07 -4.06 7.93
CA LEU A 198 -11.12 -4.18 6.47
C LEU A 198 -11.93 -5.40 6.01
N ASP A 199 -13.07 -5.65 6.66
CA ASP A 199 -13.89 -6.84 6.43
C ASP A 199 -14.44 -6.93 5.01
N GLY A 200 -14.59 -5.80 4.32
CA GLY A 200 -14.99 -5.75 2.91
C GLY A 200 -13.90 -6.17 1.91
N VAL A 201 -12.65 -6.39 2.36
CA VAL A 201 -11.57 -6.95 1.52
C VAL A 201 -11.54 -8.46 1.67
N ASP A 202 -11.56 -9.18 0.57
CA ASP A 202 -11.51 -10.65 0.51
C ASP A 202 -10.07 -11.16 0.54
N ASN A 203 -9.40 -11.01 1.69
CA ASN A 203 -8.05 -11.52 1.87
C ASN A 203 -8.03 -13.05 1.89
N GLY A 204 -7.13 -13.64 1.12
CA GLY A 204 -6.96 -15.08 1.00
C GLY A 204 -5.52 -15.53 1.14
N ARG A 205 -5.36 -16.85 1.11
CA ARG A 205 -4.11 -17.58 1.07
C ARG A 205 -4.02 -18.34 -0.23
N LEU A 206 -2.82 -18.40 -0.80
CA LEU A 206 -2.55 -19.13 -2.04
C LEU A 206 -1.40 -20.11 -1.83
N THR A 207 -1.60 -21.34 -2.30
CA THR A 207 -0.57 -22.37 -2.40
C THR A 207 -0.52 -22.87 -3.84
N PHE A 208 0.67 -23.14 -4.35
CA PHE A 208 0.89 -23.60 -5.72
C PHE A 208 1.59 -24.96 -5.67
N ASP A 209 0.96 -25.97 -6.27
CA ASP A 209 1.54 -27.30 -6.42
C ASP A 209 1.81 -27.56 -7.89
N GLN A 210 3.06 -27.33 -8.32
CA GLN A 210 3.55 -27.55 -9.68
C GLN A 210 2.68 -26.86 -10.75
N VAL A 211 2.23 -25.64 -10.50
CA VAL A 211 1.39 -24.87 -11.43
C VAL A 211 2.23 -24.40 -12.62
N ARG A 212 1.84 -24.79 -13.82
CA ARG A 212 2.52 -24.42 -15.05
C ARG A 212 1.91 -23.20 -15.69
N VAL A 213 2.77 -22.25 -16.06
CA VAL A 213 2.38 -21.03 -16.77
C VAL A 213 3.37 -20.78 -17.92
N PRO A 214 2.91 -20.20 -19.05
CA PRO A 214 3.77 -19.86 -20.17
C PRO A 214 4.93 -18.93 -19.76
N ARG A 215 6.05 -19.05 -20.46
CA ARG A 215 7.24 -18.20 -20.29
C ARG A 215 6.90 -16.71 -20.34
N GLU A 216 5.94 -16.35 -21.18
CA GLU A 216 5.44 -15.00 -21.40
C GLU A 216 4.78 -14.38 -20.17
N ASN A 217 4.42 -15.17 -19.16
CA ASN A 217 3.84 -14.69 -17.90
C ASN A 217 4.88 -14.08 -16.94
N LEU A 218 6.19 -14.21 -17.22
CA LEU A 218 7.20 -13.46 -16.49
C LEU A 218 7.08 -11.97 -16.80
N LEU A 219 6.94 -11.14 -15.77
CA LEU A 219 7.02 -9.68 -15.94
C LEU A 219 8.48 -9.30 -16.17
N ASP A 220 8.84 -9.06 -17.42
CA ASP A 220 10.19 -9.18 -17.96
C ASP A 220 10.92 -7.85 -18.25
N ARG A 221 10.45 -6.74 -17.69
CA ARG A 221 11.08 -5.42 -17.89
C ARG A 221 12.56 -5.38 -17.48
N TYR A 222 12.91 -6.04 -16.36
CA TYR A 222 14.26 -5.99 -15.78
C TYR A 222 15.07 -7.27 -15.98
N ALA A 223 14.41 -8.35 -16.36
CA ALA A 223 15.06 -9.63 -16.58
C ALA A 223 14.24 -10.51 -17.54
N GLN A 224 14.91 -11.28 -18.37
CA GLN A 224 14.31 -12.12 -19.39
C GLN A 224 14.86 -13.54 -19.32
N VAL A 225 14.02 -14.50 -19.71
CA VAL A 225 14.40 -15.91 -19.91
C VAL A 225 14.14 -16.29 -21.36
N ALA A 226 15.18 -16.68 -22.09
CA ALA A 226 15.05 -17.14 -23.46
C ALA A 226 14.44 -18.56 -23.52
N GLU A 227 14.05 -19.02 -24.71
CA GLU A 227 13.45 -20.35 -24.92
C GLU A 227 14.34 -21.50 -24.42
N ASP A 228 15.66 -21.37 -24.55
CA ASP A 228 16.64 -22.34 -24.07
C ASP A 228 16.94 -22.21 -22.55
N GLY A 229 16.26 -21.34 -21.82
CA GLY A 229 16.48 -21.11 -20.40
C GLY A 229 17.61 -20.11 -20.08
N THR A 230 18.25 -19.51 -21.10
CA THR A 230 19.27 -18.48 -20.88
C THR A 230 18.65 -17.28 -20.21
N TYR A 231 19.19 -16.93 -19.03
CA TYR A 231 18.77 -15.78 -18.24
C TYR A 231 19.59 -14.53 -18.55
N THR A 232 18.93 -13.40 -18.76
CA THR A 232 19.56 -12.09 -18.96
C THR A 232 18.91 -11.02 -18.09
N SER A 233 19.67 -10.06 -17.61
CA SER A 233 19.14 -8.91 -16.86
C SER A 233 19.99 -7.67 -17.08
N SER A 234 19.33 -6.52 -17.21
CA SER A 234 19.99 -5.21 -17.26
C SER A 234 20.62 -4.81 -15.91
N ILE A 235 20.23 -5.47 -14.82
CA ILE A 235 20.74 -5.25 -13.46
C ILE A 235 21.31 -6.57 -12.94
N GLU A 236 22.63 -6.75 -13.02
CA GLU A 236 23.31 -8.01 -12.66
C GLU A 236 23.12 -8.38 -11.18
N ASN A 237 23.23 -7.39 -10.25
CA ASN A 237 23.12 -7.64 -8.82
C ASN A 237 21.66 -7.92 -8.43
N PRO A 238 21.32 -9.14 -7.92
CA PRO A 238 19.95 -9.54 -7.59
C PRO A 238 19.30 -8.64 -6.53
N THR A 239 20.05 -8.23 -5.52
CA THR A 239 19.57 -7.34 -4.47
C THR A 239 19.25 -5.94 -5.02
N LYS A 240 20.13 -5.39 -5.86
CA LYS A 240 19.87 -4.09 -6.51
C LYS A 240 18.64 -4.17 -7.42
N ARG A 241 18.51 -5.23 -8.22
CA ARG A 241 17.35 -5.44 -9.09
C ARG A 241 16.05 -5.51 -8.29
N PHE A 242 16.04 -6.30 -7.21
CA PHE A 242 14.87 -6.44 -6.34
C PHE A 242 14.43 -5.08 -5.75
N PHE A 243 15.36 -4.29 -5.21
CA PHE A 243 15.01 -2.97 -4.67
C PHE A 243 14.60 -1.98 -5.77
N THR A 244 15.15 -2.08 -6.98
CA THR A 244 14.68 -1.29 -8.13
C THR A 244 13.23 -1.65 -8.47
N MET A 245 12.89 -2.93 -8.50
CA MET A 245 11.51 -3.40 -8.72
C MET A 245 10.56 -2.90 -7.62
N LEU A 246 10.96 -2.97 -6.34
CA LEU A 246 10.16 -2.46 -5.21
C LEU A 246 10.02 -0.93 -5.22
N GLY A 247 11.06 -0.21 -5.65
CA GLY A 247 11.04 1.26 -5.73
C GLY A 247 9.95 1.78 -6.66
N THR A 248 9.58 1.01 -7.69
CA THR A 248 8.47 1.36 -8.58
C THR A 248 7.09 1.30 -7.89
N LEU A 249 7.00 0.64 -6.73
CA LEU A 249 5.77 0.47 -5.95
C LEU A 249 5.66 1.46 -4.76
N VAL A 250 6.50 2.50 -4.71
CA VAL A 250 6.50 3.52 -3.65
C VAL A 250 5.17 4.27 -3.55
N GLN A 251 4.42 4.36 -4.64
CA GLN A 251 3.11 5.01 -4.70
C GLN A 251 2.14 4.45 -3.65
N GLY A 252 2.20 3.16 -3.32
CA GLY A 252 1.37 2.55 -2.29
C GLY A 252 1.56 3.20 -0.92
N ARG A 253 2.82 3.46 -0.51
CA ARG A 253 3.13 4.14 0.76
C ARG A 253 2.63 5.58 0.79
N VAL A 254 2.79 6.32 -0.32
CA VAL A 254 2.26 7.69 -0.47
C VAL A 254 0.74 7.68 -0.33
N SER A 255 0.06 6.77 -1.01
CA SER A 255 -1.40 6.62 -0.99
C SER A 255 -1.94 6.26 0.40
N VAL A 256 -1.30 5.34 1.11
CA VAL A 256 -1.71 4.94 2.48
C VAL A 256 -1.48 6.07 3.48
N CYS A 257 -0.44 6.89 3.32
CA CYS A 257 -0.22 8.08 4.12
C CYS A 257 -1.42 9.04 4.02
N GLY A 258 -1.84 9.41 2.81
CA GLY A 258 -3.00 10.27 2.56
C GLY A 258 -4.30 9.67 3.09
N ALA A 259 -4.50 8.37 2.89
CA ALA A 259 -5.67 7.64 3.39
C ALA A 259 -5.79 7.72 4.93
N ALA A 260 -4.69 7.50 5.66
CA ALA A 260 -4.65 7.59 7.12
C ALA A 260 -4.99 9.01 7.62
N ILE A 261 -4.46 10.05 6.95
CA ILE A 261 -4.77 11.46 7.26
C ILE A 261 -6.26 11.75 7.02
N ASN A 262 -6.83 11.29 5.92
CA ASN A 262 -8.24 11.56 5.61
C ASN A 262 -9.20 10.80 6.53
N ALA A 263 -8.90 9.55 6.89
CA ALA A 263 -9.65 8.82 7.91
C ALA A 263 -9.62 9.54 9.27
N THR A 264 -8.46 10.12 9.63
CA THR A 264 -8.30 10.94 10.83
C THR A 264 -9.20 12.18 10.80
N LYS A 265 -9.27 12.88 9.65
CA LYS A 265 -10.16 14.05 9.48
C LYS A 265 -11.63 13.70 9.71
N VAL A 266 -12.09 12.51 9.26
CA VAL A 266 -13.47 12.04 9.52
C VAL A 266 -13.73 11.96 11.02
N ALA A 267 -12.85 11.30 11.78
CA ALA A 267 -12.99 11.16 13.22
C ALA A 267 -12.98 12.53 13.93
N GLN A 268 -12.11 13.45 13.52
CA GLN A 268 -12.01 14.79 14.08
C GLN A 268 -13.27 15.63 13.81
N VAL A 269 -13.82 15.56 12.59
CA VAL A 269 -15.09 16.28 12.26
C VAL A 269 -16.21 15.78 13.16
N VAL A 270 -16.35 14.48 13.36
CA VAL A 270 -17.38 13.89 14.24
C VAL A 270 -17.18 14.37 15.69
N ALA A 271 -15.95 14.28 16.22
CA ALA A 271 -15.65 14.66 17.61
C ALA A 271 -15.83 16.16 17.86
N VAL A 272 -15.40 17.01 16.94
CA VAL A 272 -15.53 18.47 17.06
C VAL A 272 -17.01 18.89 17.02
N ARG A 273 -17.79 18.38 16.06
CA ARG A 273 -19.24 18.65 15.99
C ARG A 273 -19.96 18.19 17.25
N HIS A 274 -19.67 16.97 17.72
CA HIS A 274 -20.21 16.48 18.98
C HIS A 274 -19.88 17.41 20.16
N GLY A 275 -18.62 17.88 20.26
CA GLY A 275 -18.19 18.80 21.33
C GLY A 275 -18.82 20.19 21.28
N LEU A 276 -19.21 20.65 20.09
CA LEU A 276 -19.94 21.92 19.91
C LEU A 276 -21.42 21.83 20.30
N GLU A 277 -22.02 20.65 20.22
CA GLU A 277 -23.45 20.42 20.47
C GLU A 277 -23.70 19.86 21.87
N ARG A 278 -22.88 18.91 22.34
CA ARG A 278 -23.06 18.23 23.62
C ARG A 278 -22.79 19.18 24.78
N ARG A 279 -23.75 19.28 25.70
CA ARG A 279 -23.65 20.05 26.92
C ARG A 279 -23.48 19.12 28.13
N GLN A 280 -22.65 19.50 29.06
CA GLN A 280 -22.44 18.85 30.36
C GLN A 280 -21.90 19.85 31.35
N PHE A 281 -22.48 19.87 32.55
CA PHE A 281 -22.13 20.77 33.63
C PHE A 281 -22.31 22.22 33.21
N GLY A 282 -21.98 23.14 34.09
CA GLY A 282 -22.05 24.58 33.88
C GLY A 282 -21.59 25.33 35.13
N PRO A 283 -21.43 26.66 35.06
CA PRO A 283 -21.21 27.51 36.24
C PRO A 283 -22.34 27.35 37.23
N PRO A 284 -22.08 27.42 38.55
CA PRO A 284 -23.14 27.44 39.56
C PRO A 284 -24.19 28.54 39.29
N GLY A 285 -25.47 28.15 39.21
CA GLY A 285 -26.59 29.05 38.95
C GLY A 285 -26.85 29.38 37.47
N ALA A 286 -26.19 28.70 36.54
CA ALA A 286 -26.53 28.84 35.13
C ALA A 286 -27.81 28.03 34.78
N ASP A 287 -28.67 28.63 33.94
CA ASP A 287 -29.90 28.00 33.46
C ASP A 287 -29.66 26.82 32.49
N GLU A 288 -28.51 26.83 31.84
CA GLU A 288 -28.11 25.79 30.89
C GLU A 288 -26.69 25.26 31.16
N GLU A 289 -26.49 23.99 30.86
CA GLU A 289 -25.15 23.38 30.84
C GLU A 289 -24.30 23.96 29.73
N ALA A 290 -22.97 24.01 29.94
CA ALA A 290 -22.00 24.46 28.93
C ALA A 290 -21.69 23.41 27.88
N THR A 291 -21.39 23.81 26.65
CA THR A 291 -20.94 22.88 25.60
C THR A 291 -19.56 22.30 25.94
N LEU A 292 -19.29 21.06 25.56
CA LEU A 292 -18.00 20.39 25.84
C LEU A 292 -16.83 21.19 25.28
N MET A 293 -17.00 21.83 24.12
CA MET A 293 -15.93 22.60 23.47
C MET A 293 -15.52 23.86 24.22
N THR A 294 -16.29 24.34 25.22
CA THR A 294 -15.89 25.48 26.09
C THR A 294 -14.85 25.07 27.13
N TYR A 295 -14.71 23.75 27.42
CA TYR A 295 -13.78 23.29 28.44
C TYR A 295 -12.37 23.15 27.86
N ARG A 296 -11.38 23.79 28.47
CA ARG A 296 -9.97 23.71 28.07
C ARG A 296 -9.41 22.28 28.06
N THR A 297 -9.86 21.43 28.99
CA THR A 297 -9.46 20.01 29.05
C THR A 297 -9.96 19.23 27.83
N HIS A 298 -11.16 19.56 27.34
CA HIS A 298 -11.69 18.96 26.12
C HIS A 298 -10.94 19.47 24.87
N GLN A 299 -10.69 20.77 24.78
CA GLN A 299 -9.89 21.38 23.73
C GLN A 299 -8.48 20.78 23.67
N ARG A 300 -7.80 20.60 24.81
CA ARG A 300 -6.44 19.98 24.88
C ARG A 300 -6.40 18.55 24.37
N ARG A 301 -7.52 17.84 24.40
CA ARG A 301 -7.61 16.48 23.83
C ARG A 301 -7.66 16.50 22.31
N LEU A 302 -8.27 17.50 21.68
CA LEU A 302 -8.54 17.50 20.25
C LEU A 302 -7.64 18.45 19.44
N LEU A 303 -7.33 19.65 19.95
CA LEU A 303 -6.64 20.68 19.17
C LEU A 303 -5.19 20.35 18.80
N PRO A 304 -4.36 19.72 19.66
CA PRO A 304 -3.01 19.32 19.28
C PRO A 304 -3.00 18.30 18.13
N ASP A 305 -3.90 17.31 18.19
CA ASP A 305 -4.03 16.30 17.13
C ASP A 305 -4.59 16.90 15.84
N LEU A 306 -5.50 17.89 15.94
CA LEU A 306 -5.98 18.63 14.77
C LEU A 306 -4.84 19.41 14.11
N ALA A 307 -4.02 20.13 14.88
CA ALA A 307 -2.87 20.87 14.36
C ALA A 307 -1.88 19.91 13.65
N LYS A 308 -1.60 18.76 14.26
CA LYS A 308 -0.75 17.73 13.65
C LYS A 308 -1.35 17.16 12.36
N THR A 309 -2.67 16.97 12.31
CA THR A 309 -3.36 16.52 11.09
C THR A 309 -3.21 17.52 9.94
N TYR A 310 -3.30 18.84 10.22
CA TYR A 310 -3.01 19.88 9.23
C TYR A 310 -1.56 19.83 8.74
N ALA A 311 -0.59 19.71 9.64
CA ALA A 311 0.82 19.62 9.27
C ALA A 311 1.08 18.39 8.38
N LEU A 312 0.53 17.22 8.73
CA LEU A 312 0.65 16.00 7.93
C LEU A 312 -0.06 16.13 6.57
N HIS A 313 -1.19 16.83 6.50
CA HIS A 313 -1.88 17.09 5.23
C HIS A 313 -1.00 17.89 4.26
N PHE A 314 -0.39 18.97 4.70
CA PHE A 314 0.51 19.76 3.85
C PHE A 314 1.78 18.98 3.47
N ALA A 315 2.30 18.16 4.38
CA ALA A 315 3.41 17.26 4.07
C ALA A 315 3.03 16.23 3.00
N GLN A 316 1.81 15.68 3.06
CA GLN A 316 1.26 14.76 2.06
C GLN A 316 1.11 15.44 0.69
N GLU A 317 0.61 16.67 0.63
CA GLU A 317 0.55 17.42 -0.63
C GLU A 317 1.93 17.62 -1.26
N GLY A 318 2.97 17.89 -0.43
CA GLY A 318 4.35 17.96 -0.87
C GLY A 318 4.81 16.62 -1.45
N LEU A 319 4.57 15.53 -0.72
CA LEU A 319 4.96 14.18 -1.11
C LEU A 319 4.30 13.72 -2.43
N VAL A 320 3.03 14.08 -2.67
CA VAL A 320 2.32 13.78 -3.94
C VAL A 320 2.94 14.56 -5.10
N ARG A 321 3.31 15.83 -4.90
CA ARG A 321 4.02 16.61 -5.94
C ARG A 321 5.38 16.01 -6.26
N ASP A 322 6.14 15.58 -5.25
CA ASP A 322 7.45 14.96 -5.44
C ASP A 322 7.32 13.61 -6.17
N LEU A 323 6.30 12.80 -5.81
CA LEU A 323 5.98 11.56 -6.52
C LEU A 323 5.73 11.82 -8.01
N HIS A 324 4.85 12.78 -8.32
CA HIS A 324 4.53 13.16 -9.69
C HIS A 324 5.77 13.62 -10.46
N ALA A 325 6.60 14.46 -9.85
CA ALA A 325 7.83 14.94 -10.45
C ALA A 325 8.82 13.82 -10.77
N VAL A 326 9.01 12.87 -9.83
CA VAL A 326 9.94 11.73 -10.01
C VAL A 326 9.45 10.74 -11.07
N PHE A 327 8.13 10.52 -11.18
CA PHE A 327 7.57 9.58 -12.17
C PHE A 327 7.51 10.14 -13.59
N ASN A 328 7.53 11.48 -13.75
CA ASN A 328 7.54 12.16 -15.06
C ASN A 328 8.93 12.67 -15.47
N ASP A 329 9.98 12.41 -14.67
CA ASP A 329 11.36 12.82 -14.96
C ASP A 329 12.08 11.69 -15.71
N ASP A 330 12.35 11.92 -16.99
CA ASP A 330 13.07 10.98 -17.86
C ASP A 330 14.56 10.85 -17.51
N ASP A 331 15.15 11.82 -16.76
CA ASP A 331 16.58 11.86 -16.43
C ASP A 331 17.01 10.87 -15.32
N GLY A 332 16.07 10.21 -14.66
CA GLY A 332 16.33 9.06 -13.78
C GLY A 332 17.23 9.36 -12.57
N ASP A 333 17.05 10.52 -11.90
CA ASP A 333 17.84 10.90 -10.72
C ASP A 333 17.64 9.93 -9.55
N ASP A 334 18.59 9.00 -9.39
CA ASP A 334 18.61 8.02 -8.30
C ASP A 334 18.61 8.68 -6.90
N ARG A 335 19.07 9.91 -6.76
CA ARG A 335 19.05 10.65 -5.50
C ARG A 335 17.63 11.08 -5.16
N ARG A 336 16.91 11.70 -6.09
CA ARG A 336 15.51 12.12 -5.91
C ARG A 336 14.61 10.93 -5.60
N ARG A 337 14.81 9.80 -6.28
CA ARG A 337 14.07 8.56 -5.99
C ARG A 337 14.28 8.07 -4.54
N ARG A 338 15.54 8.03 -4.07
CA ARG A 338 15.85 7.64 -2.69
C ARG A 338 15.28 8.60 -1.65
N GLU A 339 15.32 9.91 -1.93
CA GLU A 339 14.71 10.92 -1.07
C GLU A 339 13.19 10.72 -0.97
N LEU A 340 12.50 10.53 -2.11
CA LEU A 340 11.07 10.21 -2.16
C LEU A 340 10.72 8.94 -1.36
N GLU A 341 11.47 7.84 -1.56
CA GLU A 341 11.27 6.58 -0.83
C GLU A 341 11.45 6.76 0.69
N THR A 342 12.44 7.55 1.10
CA THR A 342 12.73 7.85 2.50
C THR A 342 11.60 8.68 3.12
N LEU A 343 11.16 9.73 2.44
CA LEU A 343 10.05 10.59 2.87
C LEU A 343 8.73 9.81 2.92
N ALA A 344 8.42 9.02 1.90
CA ALA A 344 7.22 8.19 1.85
C ALA A 344 7.17 7.18 3.00
N ALA A 345 8.29 6.53 3.31
CA ALA A 345 8.41 5.59 4.43
C ALA A 345 8.19 6.30 5.78
N GLY A 346 8.81 7.44 6.01
CA GLY A 346 8.70 8.22 7.25
C GLY A 346 7.29 8.79 7.46
N LEU A 347 6.72 9.42 6.43
CA LEU A 347 5.39 10.01 6.51
C LEU A 347 4.31 8.93 6.66
N LYS A 348 4.41 7.79 5.97
CA LYS A 348 3.49 6.65 6.17
C LYS A 348 3.50 6.19 7.62
N ALA A 349 4.65 5.98 8.22
CA ALA A 349 4.76 5.54 9.62
C ALA A 349 4.14 6.57 10.59
N ILE A 350 4.48 7.86 10.45
CA ILE A 350 3.97 8.93 11.31
C ILE A 350 2.46 9.12 11.14
N ALA A 351 1.96 9.12 9.90
CA ALA A 351 0.55 9.35 9.61
C ALA A 351 -0.35 8.22 10.10
N THR A 352 0.06 6.96 9.93
CA THR A 352 -0.73 5.82 10.38
C THR A 352 -0.75 5.69 11.91
N TRP A 353 0.35 5.93 12.62
CA TRP A 353 0.35 6.01 14.08
C TRP A 353 -0.47 7.22 14.58
N HIS A 354 -0.39 8.35 13.89
CA HIS A 354 -1.23 9.51 14.22
C HIS A 354 -2.72 9.18 14.07
N ALA A 355 -3.12 8.48 13.01
CA ALA A 355 -4.51 8.06 12.81
C ALA A 355 -4.99 7.16 13.95
N THR A 356 -4.25 6.11 14.30
CA THR A 356 -4.58 5.19 15.41
C THR A 356 -4.75 5.95 16.72
N HIS A 357 -3.84 6.88 17.05
CA HIS A 357 -3.91 7.69 18.26
C HIS A 357 -5.11 8.64 18.24
N THR A 358 -5.25 9.44 17.19
CA THR A 358 -6.24 10.51 17.10
C THR A 358 -7.67 9.99 17.03
N ILE A 359 -7.91 8.90 16.28
CA ILE A 359 -9.23 8.25 16.23
C ILE A 359 -9.64 7.76 17.63
N GLN A 360 -8.70 7.21 18.41
CA GLN A 360 -8.94 6.83 19.80
C GLN A 360 -9.31 8.04 20.65
N GLN A 361 -8.57 9.17 20.55
CA GLN A 361 -8.86 10.39 21.29
C GLN A 361 -10.24 10.96 20.91
N CYS A 362 -10.59 10.98 19.63
CA CYS A 362 -11.89 11.41 19.13
C CYS A 362 -13.04 10.55 19.66
N ARG A 363 -12.87 9.21 19.67
CA ARG A 363 -13.85 8.29 20.22
C ARG A 363 -14.12 8.56 21.69
N GLU A 364 -13.07 8.75 22.49
CA GLU A 364 -13.18 9.04 23.92
C GLU A 364 -13.81 10.41 24.17
N ALA A 365 -13.47 11.42 23.36
CA ALA A 365 -14.04 12.75 23.43
C ALA A 365 -15.57 12.78 23.22
N CYS A 366 -16.11 11.80 22.49
CA CYS A 366 -17.54 11.63 22.27
C CYS A 366 -18.26 10.85 23.40
N GLY A 367 -17.53 10.33 24.41
CA GLY A 367 -18.11 9.59 25.52
C GLY A 367 -18.94 8.38 25.06
N GLY A 368 -20.17 8.22 25.58
CA GLY A 368 -21.07 7.12 25.20
C GLY A 368 -21.45 7.12 23.71
N ALA A 369 -21.55 8.28 23.06
CA ALA A 369 -21.79 8.36 21.62
C ALA A 369 -20.65 7.74 20.81
N GLY A 370 -19.41 7.83 21.28
CA GLY A 370 -18.25 7.19 20.63
C GLY A 370 -18.24 5.66 20.69
N TYR A 371 -19.10 5.06 21.52
CA TYR A 371 -19.27 3.60 21.59
C TYR A 371 -20.20 3.07 20.50
N LEU A 372 -21.12 3.89 20.00
CA LEU A 372 -22.12 3.49 19.05
C LEU A 372 -21.53 3.30 17.65
N ARG A 373 -21.78 2.14 17.03
CA ARG A 373 -21.24 1.76 15.72
C ARG A 373 -21.61 2.76 14.61
N GLY A 374 -22.83 3.34 14.64
CA GLY A 374 -23.31 4.35 13.69
C GLY A 374 -22.47 5.62 13.63
N ASN A 375 -21.65 5.91 14.66
CA ASN A 375 -20.74 7.06 14.70
C ASN A 375 -19.35 6.76 14.10
N ARG A 376 -19.17 5.62 13.42
CA ARG A 376 -18.03 5.22 12.60
C ARG A 376 -16.71 4.95 13.34
N PHE A 377 -16.52 5.36 14.58
CA PHE A 377 -15.24 5.22 15.28
C PHE A 377 -14.75 3.76 15.37
N ALA A 378 -15.65 2.80 15.54
CA ALA A 378 -15.29 1.39 15.61
C ALA A 378 -14.65 0.91 14.29
N ALA A 379 -15.28 1.21 13.15
CA ALA A 379 -14.76 0.86 11.82
C ALA A 379 -13.46 1.62 11.53
N LEU A 380 -13.47 2.96 11.67
CA LEU A 380 -12.27 3.77 11.43
C LEU A 380 -11.06 3.26 12.24
N LYS A 381 -11.25 2.93 13.52
CA LYS A 381 -10.18 2.44 14.38
C LYS A 381 -9.67 1.09 13.95
N ALA A 382 -10.56 0.14 13.71
CA ALA A 382 -10.19 -1.23 13.32
C ALA A 382 -9.51 -1.25 11.96
N ASP A 383 -10.02 -0.51 10.99
CA ASP A 383 -9.51 -0.49 9.64
C ASP A 383 -8.16 0.24 9.53
N THR A 384 -8.01 1.42 10.19
CA THR A 384 -6.75 2.18 10.14
C THR A 384 -5.64 1.56 10.97
N ASP A 385 -5.95 0.74 11.99
CA ASP A 385 -4.94 0.06 12.80
C ASP A 385 -4.09 -0.89 11.94
N VAL A 386 -4.70 -1.53 10.93
CA VAL A 386 -4.01 -2.39 9.95
C VAL A 386 -2.99 -1.59 9.12
N PHE A 387 -3.21 -0.29 8.90
CA PHE A 387 -2.31 0.57 8.11
C PHE A 387 -0.91 0.69 8.74
N THR A 388 -0.77 0.45 10.02
CA THR A 388 0.54 0.46 10.70
C THR A 388 1.44 -0.70 10.27
N THR A 389 0.88 -1.76 9.68
CA THR A 389 1.54 -3.02 9.36
C THR A 389 1.77 -3.22 7.87
N PHE A 390 0.75 -3.07 7.04
CA PHE A 390 0.87 -3.32 5.60
C PHE A 390 1.54 -2.14 4.87
N GLU A 391 1.96 -2.34 3.61
CA GLU A 391 2.84 -1.42 2.87
C GLU A 391 4.17 -1.14 3.59
N GLY A 392 4.60 -2.11 4.38
CA GLY A 392 5.77 -2.08 5.24
C GLY A 392 5.41 -1.75 6.70
N ASP A 393 5.83 -2.62 7.62
CA ASP A 393 5.73 -2.38 9.06
C ASP A 393 6.40 -1.06 9.44
N ASN A 394 5.74 -0.25 10.25
CA ASN A 394 6.22 1.09 10.60
C ASN A 394 7.61 1.10 11.23
N THR A 395 7.92 0.10 12.07
CA THR A 395 9.25 -0.01 12.72
C THR A 395 10.33 -0.32 11.68
N VAL A 396 10.02 -1.19 10.71
CA VAL A 396 10.92 -1.52 9.59
C VAL A 396 11.09 -0.30 8.67
N LEU A 397 10.02 0.44 8.40
CA LEU A 397 10.10 1.67 7.60
C LEU A 397 10.99 2.74 8.25
N LEU A 398 10.95 2.90 9.57
CA LEU A 398 11.86 3.82 10.27
C LEU A 398 13.33 3.41 10.16
N GLN A 399 13.63 2.11 10.06
CA GLN A 399 15.01 1.65 9.76
C GLN A 399 15.41 2.03 8.33
N LEU A 400 14.49 1.95 7.37
CA LEU A 400 14.72 2.43 6.00
C LEU A 400 15.00 3.94 5.98
N VAL A 401 14.24 4.73 6.74
CA VAL A 401 14.47 6.18 6.90
C VAL A 401 15.86 6.46 7.46
N ALA A 402 16.24 5.78 8.56
CA ALA A 402 17.56 5.94 9.16
C ALA A 402 18.69 5.60 8.16
N LYS A 403 18.54 4.50 7.41
CA LYS A 403 19.49 4.12 6.35
C LYS A 403 19.58 5.18 5.26
N GLY A 404 18.44 5.71 4.80
CA GLY A 404 18.39 6.77 3.78
C GLY A 404 19.12 8.03 4.23
N MET A 405 18.85 8.50 5.45
CA MET A 405 19.52 9.65 6.05
C MET A 405 21.04 9.46 6.17
N LEU A 406 21.48 8.30 6.69
CA LEU A 406 22.91 8.00 6.81
C LEU A 406 23.62 7.93 5.44
N THR A 407 22.93 7.42 4.43
CA THR A 407 23.48 7.37 3.06
C THR A 407 23.60 8.78 2.47
N GLY A 408 22.62 9.65 2.70
CA GLY A 408 22.69 11.06 2.32
C GLY A 408 23.85 11.78 2.98
N TYR A 409 23.99 11.67 4.29
CA TYR A 409 25.13 12.24 5.03
C TYR A 409 26.47 11.75 4.52
N ARG A 410 26.59 10.44 4.23
CA ARG A 410 27.83 9.90 3.68
C ARG A 410 28.17 10.53 2.33
N GLY A 411 27.20 10.68 1.44
CA GLY A 411 27.41 11.34 0.14
C GLY A 411 27.86 12.80 0.30
N GLU A 412 27.24 13.56 1.20
CA GLU A 412 27.66 14.93 1.52
C GLU A 412 29.09 14.99 2.07
N PHE A 413 29.50 14.03 2.91
CA PHE A 413 30.87 13.95 3.43
C PHE A 413 31.88 13.60 2.36
N GLU A 414 31.58 12.73 1.41
CA GLU A 414 32.46 12.32 0.33
C GLU A 414 32.70 13.49 -0.67
N GLU A 415 31.77 14.43 -0.79
CA GLU A 415 31.88 15.64 -1.62
C GLU A 415 32.63 16.81 -0.93
N LEU A 416 32.80 16.76 0.42
CA LEU A 416 33.45 17.81 1.18
C LEU A 416 34.99 17.66 1.18
N ASN A 417 35.69 18.76 0.88
CA ASN A 417 37.12 18.87 1.17
C ASN A 417 37.36 19.02 2.71
N THR A 418 38.61 18.94 3.17
CA THR A 418 38.97 18.96 4.61
C THR A 418 38.43 20.20 5.35
N LEU A 419 38.31 21.35 4.70
CA LEU A 419 37.74 22.58 5.25
C LEU A 419 36.22 22.52 5.35
N GLY A 420 35.56 21.89 4.36
CA GLY A 420 34.12 21.65 4.38
C GLY A 420 33.69 20.69 5.49
N ILE A 421 34.46 19.64 5.75
CA ILE A 421 34.25 18.71 6.87
C ILE A 421 34.33 19.43 8.22
N ALA A 422 35.34 20.29 8.40
CA ALA A 422 35.49 21.06 9.63
C ALA A 422 34.32 22.05 9.83
N ALA A 423 33.86 22.71 8.77
CA ALA A 423 32.72 23.62 8.81
C ALA A 423 31.42 22.90 9.09
N PHE A 424 31.19 21.71 8.51
CA PHE A 424 30.02 20.86 8.74
C PHE A 424 29.98 20.38 10.20
N VAL A 425 31.09 19.90 10.75
CA VAL A 425 31.17 19.50 12.16
C VAL A 425 30.90 20.68 13.09
N ALA A 426 31.45 21.85 12.80
CA ALA A 426 31.23 23.06 13.58
C ALA A 426 29.76 23.51 13.56
N ALA A 427 29.10 23.46 12.42
CA ALA A 427 27.65 23.80 12.28
C ALA A 427 26.76 22.86 13.09
N ASN A 428 27.00 21.55 13.01
CA ASN A 428 26.24 20.54 13.76
C ASN A 428 26.50 20.60 15.29
N VAL A 429 27.68 21.03 15.71
CA VAL A 429 27.97 21.25 17.12
C VAL A 429 27.25 22.48 17.64
N VAL A 430 27.19 23.56 16.86
CA VAL A 430 26.47 24.80 17.23
C VAL A 430 24.96 24.57 17.34
N GLU A 431 24.35 23.84 16.40
CA GLU A 431 22.91 23.49 16.46
C GLU A 431 22.55 22.74 17.76
N ARG A 432 23.40 21.79 18.20
CA ARG A 432 23.16 21.04 19.45
C ARG A 432 23.29 21.88 20.72
N PHE A 433 23.88 23.06 20.67
CA PHE A 433 24.01 23.97 21.83
C PHE A 433 22.93 25.09 21.81
N VAL A 434 22.15 25.19 20.75
CA VAL A 434 21.10 26.23 20.59
C VAL A 434 19.68 25.66 20.82
N GLU A 435 19.50 24.32 20.84
CA GLU A 435 18.32 23.62 21.32
C GLU A 435 18.45 23.31 22.84
#